data_1a7ad6d1035d20a92f11255b890619a1
#
_entry.id   1a7ad6d1035d20a92f11255b890619a1
#
_cell.length_a   1.000
_cell.length_b   1.000
_cell.length_c   1.000
_cell.angle_alpha   90.00
_cell.angle_beta   90.00
_cell.angle_gamma   90.00
#
_symmetry.space_group_name_H-M   'P 1'
#
loop_
_entity.id
_entity.type
_entity.pdbx_description
1 polymer ?
#
loop_
_entity_poly.entity_id
_entity_poly.type
_entity_poly.pdbx_seq_one_letter_code
_entity_poly.pdbx_strand_id
1 'polypeptide(L)'
;MARSKFMKNPSRLARWRTWIQSSFLVIWMYPFIRVHSVCLPVFHCYACPLATFACPIGIVAQFTALHVFPFLAVGTIIVFGALFGTFICGYACPFGFLQDLVGKIPTRKFHLPRWTSSFRYAVLIGLVLLVPFFLSEKHFLFICRVCPAGALEGSVPNMVKQAFAGNPINWPNALKGTILVFFIVAMFVKTRPWCRLLCPLGGIFGLFNRASLFFMKVDESKCNSCKLCRTECRYGVIPETELQSTRCVRCMECTGLSCTAISASTIFSRTNTTPKQAKDE
;
A
#
# COMPACT_ATOMS: atom_id res chain seq x y z
N MET A 1 -5.50 -0.85 -24.73
CA MET A 1 -6.54 0.08 -25.23
C MET A 1 -7.98 -0.35 -24.94
N ALA A 2 -8.26 -1.53 -24.39
CA ALA A 2 -9.64 -2.01 -24.14
C ALA A 2 -10.33 -1.45 -22.86
N ARG A 3 -9.60 -0.75 -22.02
CA ARG A 3 -10.03 -0.39 -20.66
C ARG A 3 -11.04 0.76 -20.57
N SER A 4 -11.09 1.65 -21.56
CA SER A 4 -11.96 2.83 -21.52
C SER A 4 -13.41 2.57 -21.94
N LYS A 5 -13.67 1.46 -22.65
CA LYS A 5 -14.98 1.16 -23.24
C LYS A 5 -16.07 0.75 -22.25
N PHE A 6 -15.68 0.23 -21.06
CA PHE A 6 -16.64 -0.32 -20.08
C PHE A 6 -16.84 0.56 -18.84
N MET A 7 -16.04 1.61 -18.63
CA MET A 7 -16.24 2.54 -17.52
C MET A 7 -17.19 3.66 -17.92
N LYS A 8 -18.48 3.47 -17.71
CA LYS A 8 -19.48 4.48 -18.06
C LYS A 8 -19.46 5.70 -17.11
N ASN A 9 -19.17 5.52 -15.82
CA ASN A 9 -19.03 6.61 -14.85
C ASN A 9 -18.13 6.15 -13.68
N PRO A 10 -16.80 6.31 -13.78
CA PRO A 10 -15.92 5.99 -12.64
C PRO A 10 -16.33 6.82 -11.43
N SER A 11 -16.32 6.20 -10.24
CA SER A 11 -16.58 6.92 -9.00
C SER A 11 -15.69 8.15 -8.90
N ARG A 12 -16.18 9.24 -8.28
CA ARG A 12 -15.38 10.47 -8.12
C ARG A 12 -14.00 10.15 -7.53
N LEU A 13 -13.94 9.28 -6.52
CA LEU A 13 -12.68 8.85 -5.89
C LEU A 13 -11.74 8.14 -6.88
N ALA A 14 -12.23 7.24 -7.73
CA ALA A 14 -11.41 6.55 -8.72
C ALA A 14 -10.88 7.52 -9.78
N ARG A 15 -11.68 8.52 -10.20
CA ARG A 15 -11.29 9.55 -11.17
C ARG A 15 -10.19 10.46 -10.61
N TRP A 16 -10.34 10.91 -9.37
CA TRP A 16 -9.42 11.84 -8.73
C TRP A 16 -8.25 11.15 -8.03
N ARG A 17 -8.19 9.82 -8.07
CA ARG A 17 -7.18 9.03 -7.35
C ARG A 17 -5.75 9.51 -7.58
N THR A 18 -5.37 9.75 -8.83
CA THR A 18 -4.02 10.21 -9.17
C THR A 18 -3.73 11.58 -8.56
N TRP A 19 -4.69 12.52 -8.60
CA TRP A 19 -4.55 13.84 -8.00
C TRP A 19 -4.48 13.77 -6.47
N ILE A 20 -5.30 12.94 -5.85
CA ILE A 20 -5.26 12.70 -4.40
C ILE A 20 -3.89 12.14 -3.99
N GLN A 21 -3.39 11.14 -4.73
CA GLN A 21 -2.08 10.57 -4.47
C GLN A 21 -0.94 11.59 -4.65
N SER A 22 -1.02 12.44 -5.68
CA SER A 22 -0.05 13.52 -5.91
C SER A 22 -0.07 14.56 -4.80
N SER A 23 -1.25 14.95 -4.32
CA SER A 23 -1.38 15.88 -3.19
C SER A 23 -0.78 15.30 -1.91
N PHE A 24 -1.05 14.03 -1.61
CA PHE A 24 -0.41 13.36 -0.48
C PHE A 24 1.10 13.26 -0.64
N LEU A 25 1.62 12.99 -1.85
CA LEU A 25 3.06 12.97 -2.10
C LEU A 25 3.70 14.32 -1.72
N VAL A 26 3.09 15.44 -2.14
CA VAL A 26 3.57 16.79 -1.79
C VAL A 26 3.56 17.02 -0.27
N ILE A 27 2.49 16.60 0.41
CA ILE A 27 2.37 16.71 1.88
C ILE A 27 3.46 15.88 2.58
N TRP A 28 3.71 14.64 2.13
CA TRP A 28 4.69 13.76 2.74
C TRP A 28 6.14 14.17 2.47
N MET A 29 6.40 14.85 1.35
CA MET A 29 7.72 15.31 0.93
C MET A 29 7.89 16.84 1.08
N TYR A 30 7.21 17.44 2.05
CA TYR A 30 7.30 18.88 2.27
C TYR A 30 8.56 19.24 3.06
N PRO A 31 9.55 19.93 2.45
CA PRO A 31 10.89 20.05 3.03
C PRO A 31 10.98 21.01 4.24
N PHE A 32 9.99 21.91 4.41
CA PHE A 32 10.03 22.93 5.46
C PHE A 32 9.50 22.45 6.82
N ILE A 33 8.69 21.40 6.85
CA ILE A 33 8.13 20.85 8.08
C ILE A 33 8.67 19.43 8.28
N ARG A 34 9.46 19.23 9.33
CA ARG A 34 9.99 17.92 9.72
C ARG A 34 9.47 17.56 11.10
N VAL A 35 8.46 16.72 11.14
CA VAL A 35 7.86 16.21 12.38
C VAL A 35 8.10 14.72 12.47
N HIS A 36 9.37 14.31 12.60
CA HIS A 36 9.75 12.89 12.68
C HIS A 36 9.27 12.20 13.96
N SER A 37 8.86 12.98 14.97
CA SER A 37 8.21 12.45 16.18
C SER A 37 6.81 11.89 15.91
N VAL A 38 6.15 12.32 14.82
CA VAL A 38 4.85 11.80 14.44
C VAL A 38 5.01 10.69 13.42
N CYS A 39 4.44 9.54 13.75
CA CYS A 39 4.38 8.37 12.89
C CYS A 39 3.08 8.41 12.09
N LEU A 40 3.15 8.30 10.77
CA LEU A 40 1.96 8.26 9.91
C LEU A 40 1.84 6.91 9.20
N PRO A 41 0.62 6.47 8.91
CA PRO A 41 0.32 5.10 8.46
C PRO A 41 0.65 4.89 6.97
N VAL A 42 1.78 5.42 6.51
CA VAL A 42 2.24 5.32 5.12
C VAL A 42 3.63 4.71 5.04
N PHE A 43 3.89 4.03 3.94
CA PHE A 43 5.20 3.47 3.67
C PHE A 43 6.06 4.52 2.98
N HIS A 44 6.84 5.26 3.77
CA HIS A 44 7.70 6.36 3.34
C HIS A 44 9.02 6.34 4.13
N CYS A 45 10.14 6.62 3.48
CA CYS A 45 11.45 6.51 4.13
C CYS A 45 11.76 7.74 5.00
N TYR A 46 11.92 7.55 6.31
CA TYR A 46 12.29 8.63 7.25
C TYR A 46 13.71 9.20 7.01
N ALA A 47 14.59 8.43 6.36
CA ALA A 47 15.93 8.89 5.98
C ALA A 47 15.94 9.79 4.73
N CYS A 48 14.79 10.04 4.12
CA CYS A 48 14.65 11.01 3.02
C CYS A 48 14.87 12.44 3.54
N PRO A 49 15.70 13.26 2.90
CA PRO A 49 15.89 14.66 3.31
C PRO A 49 14.62 15.51 3.18
N LEU A 50 13.64 15.05 2.42
CA LEU A 50 12.35 15.69 2.22
C LEU A 50 11.23 15.07 3.08
N ALA A 51 11.53 14.05 3.90
CA ALA A 51 10.49 13.37 4.69
C ALA A 51 9.95 14.27 5.80
N THR A 52 8.64 14.46 5.82
CA THR A 52 7.93 15.19 6.89
C THR A 52 7.71 14.30 8.11
N PHE A 53 7.42 13.01 7.91
CA PHE A 53 6.99 12.07 8.95
C PHE A 53 7.79 10.76 8.92
N ALA A 54 7.73 9.99 10.00
CA ALA A 54 8.45 8.74 10.13
C ALA A 54 7.64 7.53 9.65
N CYS A 55 8.34 6.53 9.07
CA CYS A 55 7.76 5.27 8.63
C CYS A 55 7.42 4.38 9.84
N PRO A 56 6.18 3.90 9.99
CA PRO A 56 5.77 3.08 11.12
C PRO A 56 6.52 1.74 11.19
N ILE A 57 6.80 1.13 10.06
CA ILE A 57 7.55 -0.15 10.01
C ILE A 57 9.00 0.05 10.40
N GLY A 58 9.61 1.17 9.98
CA GLY A 58 10.98 1.51 10.39
C GLY A 58 11.08 1.75 11.89
N ILE A 59 10.10 2.45 12.49
CA ILE A 59 10.02 2.67 13.94
C ILE A 59 9.84 1.33 14.66
N VAL A 60 8.90 0.49 14.24
CA VAL A 60 8.70 -0.83 14.86
C VAL A 60 10.00 -1.65 14.82
N ALA A 61 10.68 -1.73 13.69
CA ALA A 61 11.93 -2.48 13.57
C ALA A 61 13.05 -1.91 14.46
N GLN A 62 13.18 -0.57 14.53
CA GLN A 62 14.20 0.08 15.36
C GLN A 62 13.95 -0.14 16.85
N PHE A 63 12.70 0.03 17.30
CA PHE A 63 12.33 -0.19 18.71
C PHE A 63 12.44 -1.67 19.09
N THR A 64 12.16 -2.58 18.15
CA THR A 64 12.39 -4.02 18.38
C THR A 64 13.88 -4.32 18.60
N ALA A 65 14.79 -3.66 17.85
CA ALA A 65 16.23 -3.79 18.08
C ALA A 65 16.69 -3.24 19.44
N LEU A 66 15.99 -2.24 19.96
CA LEU A 66 16.22 -1.67 21.28
C LEU A 66 15.50 -2.44 22.42
N HIS A 67 14.76 -3.48 22.10
CA HIS A 67 13.91 -4.24 23.02
C HIS A 67 12.87 -3.37 23.76
N VAL A 68 12.40 -2.28 23.13
CA VAL A 68 11.40 -1.35 23.65
C VAL A 68 10.12 -1.45 22.83
N PHE A 69 8.96 -1.43 23.48
CA PHE A 69 7.70 -1.53 22.75
C PHE A 69 7.30 -0.19 22.11
N PRO A 70 7.07 -0.13 20.77
CA PRO A 70 6.77 1.09 20.03
C PRO A 70 5.28 1.49 20.10
N PHE A 71 4.78 1.91 21.26
CA PHE A 71 3.36 2.22 21.49
C PHE A 71 2.77 3.16 20.43
N LEU A 72 3.48 4.23 20.07
CA LEU A 72 3.01 5.22 19.10
C LEU A 72 2.83 4.61 17.70
N ALA A 73 3.82 3.86 17.22
CA ALA A 73 3.77 3.25 15.90
C ALA A 73 2.69 2.16 15.81
N VAL A 74 2.58 1.32 16.85
CA VAL A 74 1.55 0.29 16.91
C VAL A 74 0.17 0.91 17.03
N GLY A 75 0.00 1.92 17.89
CA GLY A 75 -1.26 2.65 18.07
C GLY A 75 -1.73 3.31 16.77
N THR A 76 -0.85 4.00 16.05
CA THR A 76 -1.20 4.61 14.75
C THR A 76 -1.57 3.57 13.71
N ILE A 77 -0.86 2.45 13.61
CA ILE A 77 -1.19 1.35 12.69
C ILE A 77 -2.59 0.79 13.00
N ILE A 78 -2.90 0.56 14.28
CA ILE A 78 -4.20 0.02 14.70
C ILE A 78 -5.33 1.01 14.39
N VAL A 79 -5.19 2.27 14.78
CA VAL A 79 -6.22 3.29 14.58
C VAL A 79 -6.52 3.47 13.09
N PHE A 80 -5.51 3.72 12.28
CA PHE A 80 -5.71 3.92 10.85
C PHE A 80 -6.10 2.64 10.10
N GLY A 81 -5.62 1.49 10.55
CA GLY A 81 -6.06 0.19 10.05
C GLY A 81 -7.54 -0.06 10.30
N ALA A 82 -8.01 0.20 11.53
CA ALA A 82 -9.41 0.06 11.90
C ALA A 82 -10.32 1.06 11.19
N LEU A 83 -9.85 2.28 10.93
CA LEU A 83 -10.64 3.29 10.23
C LEU A 83 -10.74 2.97 8.72
N PHE A 84 -9.62 2.75 8.05
CA PHE A 84 -9.52 2.78 6.60
C PHE A 84 -9.03 1.46 5.96
N GLY A 85 -8.38 0.59 6.74
CA GLY A 85 -7.73 -0.60 6.18
C GLY A 85 -6.74 -0.25 5.07
N THR A 86 -6.76 -1.01 3.98
CA THR A 86 -5.87 -0.81 2.82
C THR A 86 -6.19 0.42 1.96
N PHE A 87 -7.26 1.17 2.24
CA PHE A 87 -7.58 2.40 1.52
C PHE A 87 -6.42 3.40 1.56
N ILE A 88 -5.74 3.52 2.70
CA ILE A 88 -4.54 4.35 2.87
C ILE A 88 -3.45 3.95 1.85
N CYS A 89 -3.20 2.65 1.69
CA CYS A 89 -2.25 2.14 0.70
C CYS A 89 -2.67 2.46 -0.74
N GLY A 90 -3.98 2.63 -0.97
CA GLY A 90 -4.57 2.97 -2.26
C GLY A 90 -4.44 4.43 -2.64
N TYR A 91 -4.49 5.34 -1.66
CA TYR A 91 -4.66 6.79 -1.90
C TYR A 91 -3.58 7.67 -1.28
N ALA A 92 -3.05 7.31 -0.11
CA ALA A 92 -2.12 8.18 0.64
C ALA A 92 -0.65 7.74 0.55
N CYS A 93 -0.35 6.49 0.20
CA CYS A 93 1.01 5.96 0.22
C CYS A 93 1.83 6.45 -0.99
N PRO A 94 2.97 7.19 -0.78
CA PRO A 94 3.79 7.72 -1.86
C PRO A 94 4.44 6.60 -2.68
N PHE A 95 4.96 5.57 -2.04
CA PHE A 95 5.55 4.43 -2.75
C PHE A 95 4.51 3.62 -3.54
N GLY A 96 3.25 3.57 -3.04
CA GLY A 96 2.12 3.00 -3.78
C GLY A 96 1.77 3.83 -5.03
N PHE A 97 1.83 5.16 -4.93
CA PHE A 97 1.62 6.07 -6.06
C PHE A 97 2.65 5.87 -7.16
N LEU A 98 3.92 5.79 -6.81
CA LEU A 98 5.00 5.53 -7.77
C LEU A 98 4.78 4.23 -8.54
N GLN A 99 4.43 3.14 -7.83
CA GLN A 99 4.13 1.87 -8.47
C GLN A 99 2.90 1.94 -9.38
N ASP A 100 1.90 2.76 -9.04
CA ASP A 100 0.74 3.01 -9.90
C ASP A 100 1.11 3.81 -11.15
N LEU A 101 2.03 4.78 -11.03
CA LEU A 101 2.50 5.58 -12.14
C LEU A 101 3.22 4.72 -13.18
N VAL A 102 4.20 3.92 -12.76
CA VAL A 102 4.88 2.93 -13.62
C VAL A 102 3.87 1.91 -14.14
N GLY A 103 2.91 1.53 -13.29
CA GLY A 103 1.83 0.61 -13.64
C GLY A 103 0.89 1.09 -14.75
N LYS A 104 0.88 2.38 -15.11
CA LYS A 104 0.10 2.93 -16.24
C LYS A 104 0.71 2.58 -17.61
N ILE A 105 2.00 2.24 -17.66
CA ILE A 105 2.68 1.85 -18.89
C ILE A 105 2.03 0.57 -19.43
N PRO A 106 1.65 0.54 -20.72
CA PRO A 106 0.91 -0.57 -21.35
C PRO A 106 1.84 -1.76 -21.62
N THR A 107 2.17 -2.50 -20.58
CA THR A 107 2.94 -3.76 -20.64
C THR A 107 2.02 -4.94 -20.34
N ARG A 108 2.38 -6.13 -20.82
CA ARG A 108 1.67 -7.36 -20.46
C ARG A 108 1.90 -7.65 -18.97
N LYS A 109 0.83 -7.56 -18.16
CA LYS A 109 0.90 -7.77 -16.72
C LYS A 109 0.34 -9.12 -16.34
N PHE A 110 1.14 -9.91 -15.64
CA PHE A 110 0.75 -11.23 -15.16
C PHE A 110 0.10 -11.13 -13.77
N HIS A 111 -0.94 -11.94 -13.55
CA HIS A 111 -1.53 -12.06 -12.22
C HIS A 111 -0.70 -12.97 -11.34
N LEU A 112 -0.49 -12.55 -10.09
CA LEU A 112 0.22 -13.34 -9.10
C LEU A 112 -0.71 -14.40 -8.50
N PRO A 113 -0.22 -15.63 -8.25
CA PRO A 113 -0.97 -16.63 -7.50
C PRO A 113 -1.38 -16.12 -6.12
N ARG A 114 -2.46 -16.65 -5.56
CA ARG A 114 -3.02 -16.16 -4.29
C ARG A 114 -2.08 -16.32 -3.11
N TRP A 115 -1.34 -17.42 -3.07
CA TRP A 115 -0.42 -17.76 -1.98
C TRP A 115 0.78 -16.81 -1.85
N THR A 116 1.21 -16.16 -2.93
CA THR A 116 2.35 -15.23 -2.91
C THR A 116 2.13 -14.01 -2.01
N SER A 117 0.88 -13.66 -1.74
CA SER A 117 0.56 -12.56 -0.83
C SER A 117 0.90 -12.87 0.64
N SER A 118 1.15 -14.14 0.98
CA SER A 118 1.54 -14.56 2.34
C SER A 118 3.00 -14.22 2.66
N PHE A 119 3.86 -14.02 1.65
CA PHE A 119 5.25 -13.61 1.87
C PHE A 119 5.41 -12.31 2.65
N ARG A 120 4.46 -11.38 2.55
CA ARG A 120 4.49 -10.12 3.33
C ARG A 120 4.42 -10.35 4.85
N TYR A 121 3.78 -11.46 5.29
CA TYR A 121 3.76 -11.84 6.70
C TYR A 121 5.09 -12.47 7.12
N ALA A 122 5.74 -13.23 6.23
CA ALA A 122 7.09 -13.73 6.47
C ALA A 122 8.10 -12.56 6.57
N VAL A 123 7.96 -11.53 5.74
CA VAL A 123 8.77 -10.29 5.85
C VAL A 123 8.47 -9.55 7.15
N LEU A 124 7.19 -9.44 7.55
CA LEU A 124 6.80 -8.78 8.80
C LEU A 124 7.41 -9.49 10.01
N ILE A 125 7.24 -10.80 10.09
CA ILE A 125 7.75 -11.57 11.23
C ILE A 125 9.28 -11.69 11.16
N GLY A 126 9.84 -12.08 10.02
CA GLY A 126 11.27 -12.31 9.85
C GLY A 126 12.10 -11.02 9.91
N LEU A 127 11.87 -10.11 8.93
CA LEU A 127 12.75 -8.94 8.76
C LEU A 127 12.39 -7.75 9.65
N VAL A 128 11.14 -7.63 10.12
CA VAL A 128 10.73 -6.49 10.96
C VAL A 128 10.82 -6.82 12.45
N LEU A 129 10.57 -8.07 12.85
CA LEU A 129 10.58 -8.48 14.25
C LEU A 129 11.80 -9.35 14.62
N LEU A 130 11.98 -10.51 13.97
CA LEU A 130 13.03 -11.46 14.40
C LEU A 130 14.45 -10.96 14.12
N VAL A 131 14.73 -10.44 12.93
CA VAL A 131 16.07 -9.94 12.59
C VAL A 131 16.51 -8.81 13.50
N PRO A 132 15.73 -7.73 13.74
CA PRO A 132 16.13 -6.68 14.68
C PRO A 132 16.28 -7.20 16.13
N PHE A 133 15.41 -8.10 16.56
CA PHE A 133 15.40 -8.61 17.93
C PHE A 133 16.66 -9.43 18.25
N PHE A 134 17.08 -10.33 17.33
CA PHE A 134 18.21 -11.24 17.57
C PHE A 134 19.55 -10.74 17.04
N LEU A 135 19.55 -10.00 15.90
CA LEU A 135 20.76 -9.64 15.16
C LEU A 135 21.08 -8.15 15.16
N SER A 136 20.28 -7.34 15.86
CA SER A 136 20.37 -5.88 15.95
C SER A 136 20.17 -5.13 14.62
N GLU A 137 20.11 -3.80 14.69
CA GLU A 137 19.91 -2.88 13.54
C GLU A 137 21.09 -2.86 12.54
N LYS A 138 22.26 -3.31 12.96
CA LYS A 138 23.49 -3.30 12.13
C LYS A 138 23.54 -4.43 11.12
N HIS A 139 22.69 -5.44 11.27
CA HIS A 139 22.68 -6.60 10.38
C HIS A 139 22.25 -6.22 8.96
N PHE A 140 22.83 -6.87 7.95
CA PHE A 140 22.57 -6.55 6.53
C PHE A 140 21.11 -6.82 6.09
N LEU A 141 20.42 -7.76 6.74
CA LEU A 141 19.01 -8.08 6.51
C LEU A 141 18.03 -7.16 7.25
N PHE A 142 18.50 -6.14 7.97
CA PHE A 142 17.60 -5.18 8.62
C PHE A 142 16.68 -4.54 7.58
N ILE A 143 15.36 -4.51 7.86
CA ILE A 143 14.34 -4.14 6.87
C ILE A 143 14.63 -2.81 6.17
N CYS A 144 15.12 -1.80 6.86
CA CYS A 144 15.44 -0.50 6.27
C CYS A 144 16.65 -0.54 5.31
N ARG A 145 17.54 -1.52 5.45
CA ARG A 145 18.69 -1.71 4.56
C ARG A 145 18.33 -2.41 3.26
N VAL A 146 17.30 -3.26 3.28
CA VAL A 146 16.82 -4.01 2.10
C VAL A 146 15.56 -3.39 1.47
N CYS A 147 15.06 -2.29 2.03
CA CYS A 147 13.83 -1.65 1.60
C CYS A 147 14.01 -0.88 0.28
N PRO A 148 13.26 -1.20 -0.80
CA PRO A 148 13.36 -0.46 -2.06
C PRO A 148 12.79 0.96 -1.97
N ALA A 149 11.81 1.21 -1.10
CA ALA A 149 11.33 2.57 -0.83
C ALA A 149 12.44 3.40 -0.17
N GLY A 150 13.18 2.81 0.78
CA GLY A 150 14.35 3.46 1.37
C GLY A 150 15.50 3.70 0.38
N ALA A 151 15.64 2.85 -0.64
CA ALA A 151 16.60 3.08 -1.71
C ALA A 151 16.17 4.27 -2.58
N LEU A 152 14.93 4.29 -3.02
CA LEU A 152 14.41 5.30 -3.94
C LEU A 152 14.17 6.64 -3.26
N GLU A 153 13.42 6.66 -2.15
CA GLU A 153 13.01 7.88 -1.46
C GLU A 153 14.07 8.43 -0.50
N GLY A 154 14.95 7.57 0.01
CA GLY A 154 16.04 7.95 0.92
C GLY A 154 17.36 8.15 0.20
N SER A 155 17.89 7.09 -0.44
CA SER A 155 19.26 7.15 -1.01
C SER A 155 19.36 8.09 -2.20
N VAL A 156 18.41 8.03 -3.16
CA VAL A 156 18.47 8.88 -4.37
C VAL A 156 18.44 10.38 -4.04
N PRO A 157 17.47 10.91 -3.25
CA PRO A 157 17.48 12.34 -2.90
C PRO A 157 18.71 12.76 -2.08
N ASN A 158 19.25 11.88 -1.23
CA ASN A 158 20.48 12.17 -0.50
C ASN A 158 21.71 12.27 -1.44
N MET A 159 21.82 11.38 -2.43
CA MET A 159 22.87 11.45 -3.45
C MET A 159 22.77 12.74 -4.26
N VAL A 160 21.56 13.12 -4.68
CA VAL A 160 21.32 14.38 -5.39
C VAL A 160 21.74 15.57 -4.53
N LYS A 161 21.33 15.58 -3.24
CA LYS A 161 21.72 16.65 -2.30
C LYS A 161 23.25 16.73 -2.12
N GLN A 162 23.94 15.58 -2.00
CA GLN A 162 25.39 15.53 -1.88
C GLN A 162 26.08 16.05 -3.14
N ALA A 163 25.59 15.68 -4.33
CA ALA A 163 26.11 16.16 -5.61
C ALA A 163 26.01 17.67 -5.74
N PHE A 164 24.84 18.28 -5.36
CA PHE A 164 24.67 19.74 -5.38
C PHE A 164 25.52 20.46 -4.33
N ALA A 165 25.82 19.79 -3.20
CA ALA A 165 26.67 20.37 -2.15
C ALA A 165 28.17 20.19 -2.41
N GLY A 166 28.59 19.56 -3.51
CA GLY A 166 29.99 19.24 -3.82
C GLY A 166 30.64 18.22 -2.88
N ASN A 167 29.84 17.51 -2.09
CA ASN A 167 30.32 16.49 -1.17
C ASN A 167 30.50 15.14 -1.88
N PRO A 168 31.39 14.25 -1.38
CA PRO A 168 31.55 12.91 -1.94
C PRO A 168 30.21 12.16 -1.87
N ILE A 169 29.83 11.54 -3.01
CA ILE A 169 28.57 10.82 -3.13
C ILE A 169 28.67 9.48 -2.40
N ASN A 170 27.87 9.31 -1.35
CA ASN A 170 27.75 8.02 -0.65
C ASN A 170 26.81 7.09 -1.42
N TRP A 171 27.38 6.14 -2.13
CA TRP A 171 26.60 5.14 -2.85
C TRP A 171 25.85 4.21 -1.90
N PRO A 172 24.61 3.85 -2.19
CA PRO A 172 23.90 2.85 -1.42
C PRO A 172 24.63 1.51 -1.52
N ASN A 173 24.50 0.67 -0.48
CA ASN A 173 25.07 -0.69 -0.51
C ASN A 173 24.59 -1.41 -1.79
N ALA A 174 25.47 -2.19 -2.42
CA ALA A 174 25.19 -2.96 -3.64
C ALA A 174 23.90 -3.79 -3.54
N LEU A 175 23.66 -4.44 -2.39
CA LEU A 175 22.42 -5.17 -2.12
C LEU A 175 21.18 -4.29 -2.27
N LYS A 176 21.19 -3.08 -1.68
CA LYS A 176 20.07 -2.13 -1.74
C LYS A 176 19.83 -1.63 -3.16
N GLY A 177 20.92 -1.39 -3.92
CA GLY A 177 20.83 -1.02 -5.34
C GLY A 177 20.24 -2.13 -6.19
N THR A 178 20.69 -3.36 -6.02
CA THR A 178 20.19 -4.54 -6.75
C THR A 178 18.71 -4.77 -6.47
N ILE A 179 18.28 -4.68 -5.21
CA ILE A 179 16.86 -4.81 -4.84
C ILE A 179 16.03 -3.70 -5.49
N LEU A 180 16.51 -2.46 -5.52
CA LEU A 180 15.83 -1.35 -6.18
C LEU A 180 15.63 -1.62 -7.68
N VAL A 181 16.70 -2.00 -8.39
CA VAL A 181 16.64 -2.31 -9.83
C VAL A 181 15.68 -3.48 -10.08
N PHE A 182 15.76 -4.54 -9.29
CA PHE A 182 14.85 -5.69 -9.39
C PHE A 182 13.37 -5.25 -9.27
N PHE A 183 13.04 -4.40 -8.28
CA PHE A 183 11.67 -3.92 -8.11
C PHE A 183 11.23 -2.94 -9.19
N ILE A 184 12.12 -2.09 -9.71
CA ILE A 184 11.81 -1.23 -10.86
C ILE A 184 11.44 -2.12 -12.06
N VAL A 185 12.25 -3.11 -12.39
CA VAL A 185 11.94 -4.07 -13.48
C VAL A 185 10.63 -4.82 -13.21
N ALA A 186 10.42 -5.29 -11.98
CA ALA A 186 9.20 -5.98 -11.59
C ALA A 186 7.94 -5.10 -11.75
N MET A 187 8.04 -3.78 -11.59
CA MET A 187 6.90 -2.85 -11.78
C MET A 187 6.41 -2.79 -13.24
N PHE A 188 7.26 -3.06 -14.22
CA PHE A 188 6.84 -3.15 -15.63
C PHE A 188 6.04 -4.43 -15.89
N VAL A 189 6.34 -5.52 -15.19
CA VAL A 189 5.73 -6.83 -15.40
C VAL A 189 4.51 -7.07 -14.48
N LYS A 190 4.48 -6.44 -13.31
CA LYS A 190 3.46 -6.66 -12.27
C LYS A 190 2.90 -5.34 -11.73
N THR A 191 1.61 -5.33 -11.42
CA THR A 191 0.99 -4.19 -10.74
C THR A 191 1.31 -4.23 -9.25
N ARG A 192 1.99 -3.22 -8.73
CA ARG A 192 2.40 -3.06 -7.33
C ARG A 192 3.11 -4.31 -6.75
N PRO A 193 4.25 -4.76 -7.33
CA PRO A 193 4.92 -5.99 -6.90
C PRO A 193 5.34 -5.93 -5.42
N TRP A 194 5.93 -4.83 -4.94
CA TRP A 194 6.33 -4.68 -3.55
C TRP A 194 5.13 -4.74 -2.60
N CYS A 195 4.12 -3.90 -2.83
CA CYS A 195 2.97 -3.80 -1.93
C CYS A 195 2.18 -5.11 -1.80
N ARG A 196 2.20 -5.95 -2.84
CA ARG A 196 1.46 -7.21 -2.86
C ARG A 196 2.22 -8.39 -2.31
N LEU A 197 3.55 -8.42 -2.50
CA LEU A 197 4.39 -9.56 -2.15
C LEU A 197 5.08 -9.40 -0.80
N LEU A 198 5.65 -8.23 -0.53
CA LEU A 198 6.64 -8.08 0.53
C LEU A 198 6.36 -6.94 1.52
N CYS A 199 5.47 -5.99 1.19
CA CYS A 199 5.21 -4.85 2.07
C CYS A 199 4.53 -5.29 3.39
N PRO A 200 5.21 -5.20 4.54
CA PRO A 200 4.66 -5.62 5.82
C PRO A 200 3.48 -4.73 6.26
N LEU A 201 3.54 -3.43 6.00
CA LEU A 201 2.46 -2.50 6.32
C LEU A 201 1.19 -2.82 5.51
N GLY A 202 1.34 -3.13 4.20
CA GLY A 202 0.24 -3.60 3.36
C GLY A 202 -0.34 -4.94 3.82
N GLY A 203 0.48 -5.78 4.46
CA GLY A 203 0.05 -7.00 5.14
C GLY A 203 -0.85 -6.71 6.33
N ILE A 204 -0.41 -5.84 7.23
CA ILE A 204 -1.15 -5.46 8.44
C ILE A 204 -2.48 -4.80 8.06
N PHE A 205 -2.46 -3.77 7.20
CA PHE A 205 -3.71 -3.11 6.78
C PHE A 205 -4.66 -4.04 6.01
N GLY A 206 -4.10 -5.04 5.32
CA GLY A 206 -4.89 -6.10 4.69
C GLY A 206 -5.71 -6.91 5.69
N LEU A 207 -5.18 -7.20 6.87
CA LEU A 207 -5.93 -7.89 7.94
C LEU A 207 -7.11 -7.05 8.41
N PHE A 208 -6.93 -5.73 8.53
CA PHE A 208 -7.99 -4.80 8.93
C PHE A 208 -9.10 -4.65 7.88
N ASN A 209 -8.93 -5.12 6.63
CA ASN A 209 -9.99 -5.03 5.62
C ASN A 209 -11.31 -5.67 6.06
N ARG A 210 -11.27 -6.67 6.95
CA ARG A 210 -12.47 -7.35 7.46
C ARG A 210 -13.17 -6.56 8.57
N ALA A 211 -12.41 -5.76 9.34
CA ALA A 211 -12.88 -5.08 10.55
C ALA A 211 -12.90 -3.56 10.44
N SER A 212 -12.47 -2.96 9.31
CA SER A 212 -12.39 -1.52 9.16
C SER A 212 -13.74 -0.85 8.99
N LEU A 213 -13.85 0.39 9.52
CA LEU A 213 -15.07 1.22 9.43
C LEU A 213 -15.42 1.55 7.98
N PHE A 214 -14.42 1.81 7.14
CA PHE A 214 -14.60 2.01 5.72
C PHE A 214 -14.45 0.67 4.99
N PHE A 215 -15.47 0.23 4.27
CA PHE A 215 -15.44 -1.02 3.54
C PHE A 215 -16.17 -0.93 2.20
N MET A 216 -15.93 -1.92 1.36
CA MET A 216 -16.65 -2.08 0.09
C MET A 216 -17.64 -3.22 0.21
N LYS A 217 -18.82 -3.04 -0.37
CA LYS A 217 -19.87 -4.08 -0.41
C LYS A 217 -20.33 -4.35 -1.83
N VAL A 218 -20.81 -5.57 -2.04
CA VAL A 218 -21.53 -5.99 -3.25
C VAL A 218 -23.02 -5.97 -2.92
N ASP A 219 -23.81 -5.38 -3.77
CA ASP A 219 -25.26 -5.47 -3.76
C ASP A 219 -25.67 -6.61 -4.69
N GLU A 220 -26.04 -7.73 -4.12
CA GLU A 220 -26.38 -8.94 -4.87
C GLU A 220 -27.62 -8.73 -5.76
N SER A 221 -28.54 -7.85 -5.36
CA SER A 221 -29.75 -7.55 -6.15
C SER A 221 -29.44 -6.83 -7.47
N LYS A 222 -28.30 -6.13 -7.54
CA LYS A 222 -27.83 -5.41 -8.73
C LYS A 222 -26.73 -6.16 -9.49
N CYS A 223 -26.26 -7.28 -8.96
CA CYS A 223 -25.21 -8.07 -9.55
C CYS A 223 -25.78 -9.04 -10.58
N ASN A 224 -25.49 -8.81 -11.84
CA ASN A 224 -25.89 -9.69 -12.95
C ASN A 224 -24.77 -10.67 -13.37
N SER A 225 -23.80 -10.90 -12.50
CA SER A 225 -22.67 -11.84 -12.71
C SER A 225 -21.88 -11.62 -14.03
N CYS A 226 -21.84 -10.40 -14.54
CA CYS A 226 -21.18 -10.07 -15.81
C CYS A 226 -19.65 -10.14 -15.76
N LYS A 227 -19.04 -10.35 -14.58
CA LYS A 227 -17.58 -10.49 -14.35
C LYS A 227 -16.71 -9.29 -14.78
N LEU A 228 -17.30 -8.15 -15.18
CA LEU A 228 -16.56 -6.95 -15.58
C LEU A 228 -15.66 -6.41 -14.45
N CYS A 229 -16.11 -6.46 -13.21
CA CYS A 229 -15.33 -6.05 -12.05
C CYS A 229 -14.06 -6.89 -11.86
N ARG A 230 -14.09 -8.16 -12.25
CA ARG A 230 -12.93 -9.06 -12.23
C ARG A 230 -11.93 -8.73 -13.32
N THR A 231 -12.39 -8.45 -14.54
CA THR A 231 -11.51 -8.10 -15.67
C THR A 231 -10.83 -6.75 -15.47
N GLU A 232 -11.53 -5.79 -14.82
CA GLU A 232 -10.97 -4.46 -14.51
C GLU A 232 -10.08 -4.44 -13.26
N CYS A 233 -10.12 -5.49 -12.44
CA CYS A 233 -9.30 -5.54 -11.23
C CYS A 233 -7.82 -5.75 -11.55
N ARG A 234 -7.03 -4.68 -11.50
CA ARG A 234 -5.57 -4.72 -11.72
C ARG A 234 -4.83 -5.59 -10.71
N TYR A 235 -5.45 -5.84 -9.56
CA TYR A 235 -4.82 -6.53 -8.44
C TYR A 235 -5.17 -8.03 -8.41
N GLY A 236 -5.93 -8.54 -9.38
CA GLY A 236 -6.27 -9.96 -9.48
C GLY A 236 -7.08 -10.48 -8.29
N VAL A 237 -7.87 -9.61 -7.67
CA VAL A 237 -8.89 -9.96 -6.68
C VAL A 237 -10.18 -10.28 -7.44
N ILE A 238 -11.00 -11.14 -6.90
CA ILE A 238 -12.35 -11.41 -7.41
C ILE A 238 -13.33 -10.51 -6.63
N PRO A 239 -13.76 -9.33 -7.18
CA PRO A 239 -14.51 -8.38 -6.39
C PRO A 239 -15.89 -8.90 -5.97
N GLU A 240 -16.47 -9.85 -6.70
CA GLU A 240 -17.77 -10.42 -6.35
C GLU A 240 -17.74 -11.12 -4.98
N THR A 241 -16.61 -11.76 -4.61
CA THR A 241 -16.50 -12.58 -3.41
C THR A 241 -15.39 -12.17 -2.45
N GLU A 242 -14.41 -11.39 -2.91
CA GLU A 242 -13.16 -11.15 -2.18
C GLU A 242 -12.89 -9.66 -1.86
N LEU A 243 -13.89 -8.78 -1.83
CA LEU A 243 -13.70 -7.35 -1.51
C LEU A 243 -13.09 -7.12 -0.13
N GLN A 244 -13.37 -8.00 0.82
CA GLN A 244 -12.82 -7.95 2.18
C GLN A 244 -11.50 -8.72 2.33
N SER A 245 -10.96 -9.24 1.23
CA SER A 245 -9.70 -9.98 1.30
C SER A 245 -8.52 -9.07 1.64
N THR A 246 -7.50 -9.67 2.24
CA THR A 246 -6.25 -8.99 2.57
C THR A 246 -5.50 -8.46 1.33
N ARG A 247 -5.88 -8.90 0.13
CA ARG A 247 -5.27 -8.55 -1.16
C ARG A 247 -5.94 -7.35 -1.83
N CYS A 248 -7.16 -6.98 -1.42
CA CYS A 248 -7.87 -5.84 -1.98
C CYS A 248 -7.23 -4.53 -1.47
N VAL A 249 -6.85 -3.64 -2.40
CA VAL A 249 -6.23 -2.34 -2.10
C VAL A 249 -7.27 -1.22 -1.96
N ARG A 250 -8.55 -1.54 -2.14
CA ARG A 250 -9.67 -0.57 -2.09
C ARG A 250 -9.46 0.65 -2.99
N CYS A 251 -8.98 0.40 -4.21
CA CYS A 251 -8.66 1.46 -5.18
C CYS A 251 -9.89 2.07 -5.86
N MET A 252 -11.10 1.57 -5.59
CA MET A 252 -12.38 1.99 -6.15
C MET A 252 -12.50 1.88 -7.68
N GLU A 253 -11.58 1.20 -8.37
CA GLU A 253 -11.66 1.06 -9.83
C GLU A 253 -12.79 0.12 -10.26
N CYS A 254 -13.21 -0.81 -9.41
CA CYS A 254 -14.36 -1.68 -9.66
C CYS A 254 -15.71 -1.01 -9.39
N THR A 255 -15.74 0.18 -8.78
CA THR A 255 -16.96 0.98 -8.61
C THR A 255 -17.17 1.87 -9.84
N GLY A 256 -18.39 2.05 -10.29
CA GLY A 256 -18.69 2.91 -11.45
C GLY A 256 -18.50 2.23 -12.80
N LEU A 257 -18.40 0.92 -12.83
CA LEU A 257 -18.58 0.13 -14.05
C LEU A 257 -20.06 0.19 -14.47
N SER A 258 -20.37 -0.33 -15.65
CA SER A 258 -21.77 -0.42 -16.13
C SER A 258 -22.71 -1.12 -15.14
N CYS A 259 -22.16 -1.96 -14.26
CA CYS A 259 -22.81 -2.58 -13.14
C CYS A 259 -22.56 -1.75 -11.86
N THR A 260 -23.60 -1.22 -11.24
CA THR A 260 -23.53 -0.40 -10.02
C THR A 260 -23.58 -1.25 -8.73
N ALA A 261 -23.33 -2.55 -8.85
CA ALA A 261 -23.45 -3.49 -7.72
C ALA A 261 -22.37 -3.28 -6.64
N ILE A 262 -21.19 -2.70 -6.98
CA ILE A 262 -20.12 -2.49 -6.02
C ILE A 262 -20.11 -1.03 -5.56
N SER A 263 -20.22 -0.83 -4.25
CA SER A 263 -20.21 0.50 -3.63
C SER A 263 -19.31 0.54 -2.40
N ALA A 264 -18.79 1.73 -2.10
CA ALA A 264 -18.14 2.01 -0.82
C ALA A 264 -19.21 2.28 0.23
N SER A 265 -18.98 1.80 1.45
CA SER A 265 -19.87 1.97 2.58
C SER A 265 -19.05 2.21 3.86
N THR A 266 -19.69 2.86 4.82
CA THR A 266 -19.18 2.97 6.19
C THR A 266 -20.11 2.21 7.13
N ILE A 267 -19.63 1.84 8.32
CA ILE A 267 -20.46 1.12 9.31
C ILE A 267 -21.73 1.92 9.65
N PHE A 268 -21.66 3.24 9.69
CA PHE A 268 -22.81 4.10 9.93
C PHE A 268 -23.90 4.01 8.83
N SER A 269 -23.54 3.65 7.60
CA SER A 269 -24.45 3.40 6.49
C SER A 269 -25.05 1.98 6.52
N ARG A 270 -24.56 1.10 7.39
CA ARG A 270 -25.02 -0.29 7.51
C ARG A 270 -26.37 -0.41 8.23
N THR A 271 -26.69 0.56 9.08
CA THR A 271 -27.93 0.57 9.89
C THR A 271 -29.21 0.74 9.09
N ASN A 272 -29.12 1.16 7.82
CA ASN A 272 -30.30 1.41 6.97
C ASN A 272 -30.62 0.29 5.96
N THR A 273 -29.92 -0.84 6.02
CA THR A 273 -30.24 -2.02 5.20
C THR A 273 -30.34 -3.24 6.10
N THR A 274 -31.54 -3.51 6.60
CA THR A 274 -31.93 -4.80 7.19
C THR A 274 -31.60 -5.92 6.20
N PRO A 275 -30.89 -7.00 6.60
CA PRO A 275 -30.78 -8.18 5.78
C PRO A 275 -32.20 -8.75 5.62
N LYS A 276 -32.72 -8.81 4.40
CA LYS A 276 -33.85 -9.69 4.10
C LYS A 276 -33.37 -11.10 4.43
N GLN A 277 -33.97 -11.65 5.47
CA GLN A 277 -33.85 -13.08 5.80
C GLN A 277 -34.11 -13.88 4.53
N ALA A 278 -33.22 -14.78 4.23
CA ALA A 278 -33.47 -15.87 3.30
C ALA A 278 -34.76 -16.56 3.80
N LYS A 279 -35.83 -16.46 3.04
CA LYS A 279 -36.94 -17.37 3.17
C LYS A 279 -36.48 -18.69 2.57
N ASP A 280 -36.38 -19.67 3.44
CA ASP A 280 -36.36 -21.07 3.07
C ASP A 280 -37.59 -21.36 2.17
N GLU A 281 -37.33 -21.88 0.98
CA GLU A 281 -38.17 -22.82 0.23
C GLU A 281 -37.25 -23.69 -0.64
#